data_e143cffa1daa1eb20ae4d50c09c08ebd
#
_entry.id   e143cffa1daa1eb20ae4d50c09c08ebd
#
_cell.length_a   1.000
_cell.length_b   1.000
_cell.length_c   1.000
_cell.angle_alpha   90.00
_cell.angle_beta   90.00
_cell.angle_gamma   90.00
#
_symmetry.space_group_name_H-M   'P 1'
#
loop_
_entity.id
_entity.type
_entity.pdbx_description
1 polymer ?
#
loop_
_entity_poly.entity_id
_entity_poly.type
_entity_poly.pdbx_seq_one_letter_code
_entity_poly.pdbx_strand_id
1 'polypeptide(L)'
;MVQRQDCIFYTFDFGERQVSFEINTVETELEPSVKDLPEWALQDDRKCLNCVSSSEEDIICPIAMRVEEVIQAFGSNVSTELVHVRVQTPQRVFSRVCDLQTGIHSLLGLLMATCGCSHMESMRKLVNFHIPFCSTKETLRRVVGAHLMEQYFVMRDGGQPDWALERLSEIFSHLAQLNQNFARRLQGTMEKDAVTNAILGFFATTSLFSANLSGEMDRQRAYLLNEPLVD
;
A
#
# COMPACT_ATOMS: atom_id res chain seq x y z
N MET A 1 -4.93 16.48 19.59
CA MET A 1 -5.10 15.16 20.26
C MET A 1 -5.68 14.19 19.26
N VAL A 2 -4.88 13.23 18.80
CA VAL A 2 -5.34 12.14 17.93
C VAL A 2 -6.34 11.30 18.73
N GLN A 3 -7.55 11.16 18.22
CA GLN A 3 -8.53 10.29 18.84
C GLN A 3 -8.23 8.84 18.42
N ARG A 4 -8.41 7.86 19.30
CA ARG A 4 -8.31 6.43 18.95
C ARG A 4 -9.16 6.01 17.74
N GLN A 5 -10.09 6.87 17.35
CA GLN A 5 -10.96 6.71 16.18
C GLN A 5 -10.22 6.95 14.83
N ASP A 6 -9.00 7.53 14.89
CA ASP A 6 -8.22 7.90 13.71
C ASP A 6 -7.01 6.96 13.50
N CYS A 7 -6.93 5.86 14.27
CA CYS A 7 -5.80 4.93 14.21
C CYS A 7 -6.23 3.53 13.80
N ILE A 8 -5.36 2.86 13.05
CA ILE A 8 -5.42 1.43 12.75
C ILE A 8 -4.22 0.75 13.43
N PHE A 9 -4.48 -0.32 14.17
CA PHE A 9 -3.46 -1.05 14.90
C PHE A 9 -3.22 -2.41 14.24
N TYR A 10 -1.97 -2.71 13.93
CA TYR A 10 -1.50 -4.03 13.52
C TYR A 10 -0.72 -4.68 14.64
N THR A 11 -1.03 -5.90 14.99
CA THR A 11 -0.28 -6.71 15.96
C THR A 11 0.09 -8.04 15.32
N PHE A 12 1.38 -8.31 15.27
CA PHE A 12 1.98 -9.57 14.79
C PHE A 12 2.39 -10.35 16.03
N ASP A 13 1.76 -11.47 16.27
CA ASP A 13 1.99 -12.33 17.43
C ASP A 13 2.69 -13.62 16.99
N PHE A 14 3.93 -13.78 17.44
CA PHE A 14 4.77 -14.94 17.18
C PHE A 14 4.71 -15.97 18.32
N GLY A 15 3.85 -15.77 19.32
CA GLY A 15 3.76 -16.57 20.53
C GLY A 15 4.69 -16.06 21.63
N GLU A 16 6.00 -16.04 21.38
CA GLU A 16 7.00 -15.59 22.36
C GLU A 16 7.24 -14.07 22.33
N ARG A 17 6.95 -13.43 21.19
CA ARG A 17 7.09 -11.98 21.01
C ARG A 17 5.93 -11.41 20.23
N GLN A 18 5.64 -10.15 20.44
CA GLN A 18 4.69 -9.36 19.65
C GLN A 18 5.35 -8.12 19.07
N VAL A 19 4.96 -7.78 17.84
CA VAL A 19 5.35 -6.54 17.18
C VAL A 19 4.08 -5.79 16.82
N SER A 20 3.99 -4.52 17.14
CA SER A 20 2.80 -3.71 16.90
C SER A 20 3.13 -2.42 16.18
N PHE A 21 2.23 -2.03 15.27
CA PHE A 21 2.27 -0.76 14.55
C PHE A 21 0.97 -0.01 14.82
N GLU A 22 1.10 1.27 15.13
CA GLU A 22 -0.01 2.21 15.22
C GLU A 22 0.06 3.16 14.01
N ILE A 23 -0.97 3.17 13.19
CA ILE A 23 -1.01 3.96 11.97
C ILE A 23 -2.11 5.00 12.10
N ASN A 24 -1.72 6.27 12.15
CA ASN A 24 -2.62 7.39 12.09
C ASN A 24 -3.16 7.55 10.67
N THR A 25 -4.48 7.60 10.51
CA THR A 25 -5.13 7.69 9.20
C THR A 25 -5.41 9.13 8.74
N VAL A 26 -5.23 10.11 9.61
CA VAL A 26 -5.53 11.53 9.36
C VAL A 26 -4.26 12.34 9.15
N GLU A 27 -3.25 12.17 9.99
CA GLU A 27 -2.00 12.91 9.90
C GLU A 27 -1.12 12.42 8.75
N THR A 28 -0.63 13.39 7.97
CA THR A 28 0.31 13.16 6.86
C THR A 28 1.72 13.61 7.17
N GLU A 29 1.88 14.45 8.18
CA GLU A 29 3.21 14.88 8.60
C GLU A 29 3.82 13.81 9.49
N LEU A 30 4.88 13.18 8.98
CA LEU A 30 5.63 12.15 9.68
C LEU A 30 6.85 12.81 10.32
N GLU A 31 6.85 12.85 11.64
CA GLU A 31 8.14 12.99 12.32
C GLU A 31 8.91 11.67 12.13
N PRO A 32 10.20 11.72 11.73
CA PRO A 32 11.01 10.53 11.60
C PRO A 32 11.03 9.78 12.94
N SER A 33 10.43 8.60 13.00
CA SER A 33 10.51 7.74 14.18
C SER A 33 11.89 7.08 14.31
N VAL A 34 12.66 7.10 13.23
CA VAL A 34 14.01 6.52 13.14
C VAL A 34 15.04 7.65 13.15
N LYS A 35 15.83 7.71 14.23
CA LYS A 35 16.82 8.78 14.42
C LYS A 35 17.98 8.75 13.43
N ASP A 36 18.34 7.55 12.92
CA ASP A 36 19.42 7.34 11.98
C ASP A 36 18.88 6.51 10.80
N LEU A 37 18.38 7.21 9.78
CA LEU A 37 17.92 6.55 8.58
C LEU A 37 19.10 6.02 7.76
N PRO A 38 19.00 4.79 7.23
CA PRO A 38 20.06 4.24 6.39
C PRO A 38 20.15 4.99 5.05
N GLU A 39 21.34 4.90 4.43
CA GLU A 39 21.62 5.58 3.17
C GLU A 39 20.59 5.27 2.07
N TRP A 40 20.07 4.04 2.01
CA TRP A 40 19.06 3.65 1.02
C TRP A 40 17.72 4.41 1.17
N ALA A 41 17.39 4.90 2.38
CA ALA A 41 16.18 5.66 2.65
C ALA A 41 16.31 7.15 2.23
N LEU A 42 17.53 7.63 2.03
CA LEU A 42 17.79 8.98 1.59
C LEU A 42 17.48 9.14 0.10
N GLN A 43 17.06 10.33 -0.29
CA GLN A 43 16.83 10.65 -1.69
C GLN A 43 18.16 10.98 -2.35
N ASP A 44 18.64 10.08 -3.17
CA ASP A 44 19.83 10.26 -4.01
C ASP A 44 19.44 10.28 -5.51
N ASP A 45 20.39 9.99 -6.40
CA ASP A 45 20.21 9.84 -7.85
C ASP A 45 19.20 8.72 -8.26
N ARG A 46 18.78 7.87 -7.31
CA ARG A 46 17.74 6.85 -7.49
C ARG A 46 16.34 7.35 -7.14
N LYS A 47 16.10 8.65 -7.14
CA LYS A 47 14.78 9.26 -6.92
C LYS A 47 13.73 8.69 -7.87
N CYS A 48 12.48 8.67 -7.40
CA CYS A 48 11.36 8.41 -8.29
C CYS A 48 11.29 9.48 -9.38
N LEU A 49 10.95 9.08 -10.60
CA LEU A 49 10.67 10.03 -11.67
C LEU A 49 9.52 10.96 -11.21
N ASN A 50 9.70 12.28 -11.32
CA ASN A 50 8.73 13.28 -10.83
C ASN A 50 8.51 13.28 -9.31
N CYS A 51 9.50 12.90 -8.51
CA CYS A 51 9.42 13.12 -7.07
C CYS A 51 9.31 14.61 -6.78
N VAL A 52 8.22 15.04 -6.14
CA VAL A 52 7.91 16.46 -5.89
C VAL A 52 8.67 17.02 -4.67
N SER A 53 9.24 16.14 -3.85
CA SER A 53 10.11 16.51 -2.74
C SER A 53 11.46 17.02 -3.31
N SER A 54 11.46 18.25 -3.80
CA SER A 54 12.57 18.84 -4.55
C SER A 54 13.24 20.02 -3.86
N SER A 55 12.93 20.29 -2.58
CA SER A 55 13.75 21.23 -1.81
C SER A 55 15.09 20.56 -1.51
N GLU A 56 16.20 21.32 -1.63
CA GLU A 56 17.55 20.84 -1.31
C GLU A 56 17.68 20.38 0.16
N GLU A 57 16.68 20.66 1.00
CA GLU A 57 16.60 20.29 2.42
C GLU A 57 15.86 18.97 2.68
N ASP A 58 14.99 18.50 1.77
CA ASP A 58 14.22 17.26 1.95
C ASP A 58 14.88 16.06 1.26
N ILE A 59 15.83 15.48 1.95
CA ILE A 59 16.62 14.34 1.47
C ILE A 59 15.87 13.00 1.71
N ILE A 60 14.82 12.98 2.53
CA ILE A 60 14.20 11.75 3.00
C ILE A 60 12.96 11.37 2.14
N CYS A 61 12.93 10.11 1.67
CA CYS A 61 11.77 9.55 0.99
C CYS A 61 10.71 9.09 2.02
N PRO A 62 9.47 9.64 2.02
CA PRO A 62 8.45 9.27 3.01
C PRO A 62 8.08 7.77 2.98
N ILE A 63 8.07 7.15 1.79
CA ILE A 63 7.83 5.69 1.66
C ILE A 63 8.98 4.92 2.31
N ALA A 64 10.23 5.31 2.02
CA ALA A 64 11.41 4.62 2.56
C ALA A 64 11.42 4.67 4.10
N MET A 65 11.05 5.79 4.67
CA MET A 65 10.94 5.97 6.11
C MET A 65 9.97 4.96 6.75
N ARG A 66 8.80 4.76 6.15
CA ARG A 66 7.81 3.79 6.64
C ARG A 66 8.24 2.35 6.41
N VAL A 67 8.89 2.08 5.31
CA VAL A 67 9.39 0.72 5.02
C VAL A 67 10.57 0.37 5.92
N GLU A 68 11.39 1.34 6.31
CA GLU A 68 12.48 1.11 7.28
C GLU A 68 11.96 0.61 8.62
N GLU A 69 10.84 1.15 9.13
CA GLU A 69 10.20 0.64 10.35
C GLU A 69 9.87 -0.86 10.23
N VAL A 70 9.40 -1.28 9.07
CA VAL A 70 9.07 -2.68 8.78
C VAL A 70 10.32 -3.55 8.63
N ILE A 71 11.38 -3.01 8.00
CA ILE A 71 12.68 -3.69 7.87
C ILE A 71 13.30 -3.93 9.25
N GLN A 72 13.32 -2.93 10.12
CA GLN A 72 13.83 -3.07 11.47
C GLN A 72 13.07 -4.11 12.28
N ALA A 73 11.74 -4.20 12.10
CA ALA A 73 10.91 -5.16 12.81
C ALA A 73 11.05 -6.60 12.30
N PHE A 74 11.24 -6.80 10.99
CA PHE A 74 11.10 -8.10 10.34
C PHE A 74 12.24 -8.47 9.37
N GLY A 75 13.25 -7.63 9.18
CA GLY A 75 14.33 -7.86 8.22
C GLY A 75 15.16 -9.13 8.47
N SER A 76 15.12 -9.69 9.68
CA SER A 76 15.75 -10.96 10.08
C SER A 76 14.79 -12.17 10.08
N ASN A 77 13.53 -11.99 9.64
CA ASN A 77 12.55 -13.07 9.59
C ASN A 77 12.42 -13.66 8.17
N VAL A 78 12.04 -14.94 8.09
CA VAL A 78 11.74 -15.61 6.82
C VAL A 78 10.28 -15.35 6.41
N SER A 79 10.04 -15.29 5.12
CA SER A 79 8.74 -14.94 4.54
C SER A 79 7.60 -15.91 4.89
N THR A 80 7.94 -17.18 5.07
CA THR A 80 7.01 -18.29 5.34
C THR A 80 6.77 -18.53 6.83
N GLU A 81 7.37 -17.76 7.72
CA GLU A 81 7.13 -17.86 9.15
C GLU A 81 5.67 -17.63 9.47
N LEU A 82 5.04 -18.55 10.20
CA LEU A 82 3.64 -18.42 10.57
C LEU A 82 3.49 -17.43 11.72
N VAL A 83 2.57 -16.50 11.55
CA VAL A 83 2.27 -15.45 12.51
C VAL A 83 0.77 -15.24 12.64
N HIS A 84 0.30 -14.98 13.85
CA HIS A 84 -1.06 -14.53 14.07
C HIS A 84 -1.12 -13.00 13.96
N VAL A 85 -1.76 -12.50 12.92
CA VAL A 85 -1.91 -11.06 12.69
C VAL A 85 -3.30 -10.62 13.09
N ARG A 86 -3.36 -9.65 14.00
CA ARG A 86 -4.58 -8.96 14.41
C ARG A 86 -4.55 -7.52 13.96
N VAL A 87 -5.60 -7.10 13.27
CA VAL A 87 -5.75 -5.72 12.78
C VAL A 87 -7.02 -5.12 13.38
N GLN A 88 -6.85 -4.03 14.10
CA GLN A 88 -7.97 -3.31 14.71
C GLN A 88 -8.15 -1.97 14.00
N THR A 89 -9.28 -1.82 13.33
CA THR A 89 -9.77 -0.54 12.79
C THR A 89 -10.79 0.07 13.77
N PRO A 90 -11.19 1.33 13.59
CA PRO A 90 -12.25 1.93 14.42
C PRO A 90 -13.57 1.14 14.43
N GLN A 91 -13.88 0.43 13.33
CA GLN A 91 -15.15 -0.26 13.15
C GLN A 91 -15.07 -1.78 13.35
N ARG A 92 -13.90 -2.39 13.18
CA ARG A 92 -13.77 -3.85 13.09
C ARG A 92 -12.45 -4.35 13.63
N VAL A 93 -12.45 -5.63 13.97
CA VAL A 93 -11.23 -6.40 14.22
C VAL A 93 -11.16 -7.51 13.19
N PHE A 94 -10.02 -7.59 12.51
CA PHE A 94 -9.67 -8.69 11.62
C PHE A 94 -8.58 -9.53 12.30
N SER A 95 -8.61 -10.82 12.08
CA SER A 95 -7.63 -11.74 12.65
C SER A 95 -7.37 -12.88 11.69
N ARG A 96 -6.09 -13.19 11.47
CA ARG A 96 -5.68 -14.26 10.57
C ARG A 96 -4.34 -14.86 11.01
N VAL A 97 -4.25 -16.19 10.98
CA VAL A 97 -2.96 -16.88 10.98
C VAL A 97 -2.52 -17.01 9.53
N CYS A 98 -1.35 -16.49 9.18
CA CYS A 98 -0.84 -16.46 7.82
C CYS A 98 0.69 -16.44 7.81
N ASP A 99 1.27 -16.59 6.62
CA ASP A 99 2.68 -16.33 6.40
C ASP A 99 3.01 -14.86 6.70
N LEU A 100 4.18 -14.62 7.27
CA LEU A 100 4.62 -13.28 7.66
C LEU A 100 4.58 -12.29 6.49
N GLN A 101 5.03 -12.71 5.29
CA GLN A 101 4.94 -11.87 4.09
C GLN A 101 3.51 -11.38 3.77
N THR A 102 2.48 -12.20 4.02
CA THR A 102 1.07 -11.83 3.82
C THR A 102 0.64 -10.74 4.80
N GLY A 103 1.05 -10.86 6.06
CA GLY A 103 0.78 -9.85 7.09
C GLY A 103 1.48 -8.52 6.77
N ILE A 104 2.76 -8.57 6.42
CA ILE A 104 3.57 -7.41 6.05
C ILE A 104 3.01 -6.74 4.78
N HIS A 105 2.63 -7.51 3.75
CA HIS A 105 2.01 -6.99 2.53
C HIS A 105 0.76 -6.15 2.85
N SER A 106 -0.08 -6.66 3.75
CA SER A 106 -1.29 -5.95 4.19
C SER A 106 -0.98 -4.64 4.93
N LEU A 107 0.04 -4.63 5.77
CA LEU A 107 0.53 -3.46 6.50
C LEU A 107 1.15 -2.42 5.55
N LEU A 108 2.00 -2.85 4.61
CA LEU A 108 2.68 -1.96 3.67
C LEU A 108 1.72 -1.11 2.85
N GLY A 109 0.62 -1.70 2.36
CA GLY A 109 -0.39 -0.95 1.60
C GLY A 109 -0.97 0.23 2.40
N LEU A 110 -1.17 0.06 3.69
CA LEU A 110 -1.66 1.12 4.58
C LEU A 110 -0.56 2.15 4.88
N LEU A 111 0.65 1.71 5.25
CA LEU A 111 1.77 2.59 5.55
C LEU A 111 2.14 3.47 4.34
N MET A 112 2.18 2.90 3.14
CA MET A 112 2.47 3.66 1.92
C MET A 112 1.36 4.67 1.59
N ALA A 113 0.08 4.32 1.79
CA ALA A 113 -1.03 5.24 1.54
C ALA A 113 -1.10 6.39 2.56
N THR A 114 -0.47 6.27 3.73
CA THR A 114 -0.46 7.29 4.79
C THR A 114 0.88 8.02 4.95
N CYS A 115 1.88 7.71 4.12
CA CYS A 115 3.23 8.24 4.33
C CYS A 115 3.46 9.70 3.88
N GLY A 116 2.46 10.35 3.27
CA GLY A 116 2.60 11.73 2.75
C GLY A 116 3.30 11.83 1.39
N CYS A 117 3.63 10.72 0.73
CA CYS A 117 4.17 10.75 -0.62
C CYS A 117 3.11 11.18 -1.63
N SER A 118 3.37 12.20 -2.45
CA SER A 118 2.43 12.70 -3.46
C SER A 118 2.00 11.65 -4.50
N HIS A 119 2.88 10.70 -4.83
CA HIS A 119 2.52 9.58 -5.71
C HIS A 119 1.51 8.60 -5.09
N MET A 120 1.42 8.57 -3.75
CA MET A 120 0.48 7.70 -3.02
C MET A 120 -0.83 8.41 -2.65
N GLU A 121 -0.96 9.71 -2.93
CA GLU A 121 -2.13 10.52 -2.58
C GLU A 121 -3.43 9.92 -3.13
N SER A 122 -3.42 9.42 -4.37
CA SER A 122 -4.57 8.75 -4.98
C SER A 122 -5.04 7.51 -4.22
N MET A 123 -4.15 6.86 -3.44
CA MET A 123 -4.47 5.68 -2.63
C MET A 123 -4.95 6.05 -1.23
N ARG A 124 -4.73 7.29 -0.78
CA ARG A 124 -5.11 7.77 0.56
C ARG A 124 -6.60 7.63 0.84
N LYS A 125 -7.46 7.87 -0.16
CA LYS A 125 -8.91 7.70 -0.04
C LYS A 125 -9.35 6.28 0.36
N LEU A 126 -8.48 5.27 0.18
CA LEU A 126 -8.76 3.88 0.56
C LEU A 126 -8.45 3.57 2.03
N VAL A 127 -7.75 4.47 2.73
CA VAL A 127 -7.27 4.26 4.10
C VAL A 127 -8.45 4.07 5.07
N ASN A 128 -9.46 4.91 5.00
CA ASN A 128 -10.65 4.84 5.86
C ASN A 128 -11.50 3.58 5.65
N PHE A 129 -11.29 2.90 4.52
CA PHE A 129 -11.94 1.64 4.15
C PHE A 129 -10.92 0.51 4.05
N HIS A 130 -9.88 0.57 4.89
CA HIS A 130 -8.85 -0.45 4.90
C HIS A 130 -9.43 -1.81 5.27
N ILE A 131 -9.22 -2.78 4.39
CA ILE A 131 -9.54 -4.19 4.59
C ILE A 131 -8.21 -4.95 4.50
N PRO A 132 -7.69 -5.48 5.62
CA PRO A 132 -6.45 -6.24 5.60
C PRO A 132 -6.62 -7.58 4.88
N PHE A 133 -5.53 -8.13 4.40
CA PHE A 133 -5.45 -9.46 3.75
C PHE A 133 -6.30 -9.60 2.48
N CYS A 134 -6.63 -8.50 1.82
CA CYS A 134 -7.38 -8.52 0.56
C CYS A 134 -6.66 -9.35 -0.50
N SER A 135 -7.43 -10.18 -1.18
CA SER A 135 -7.04 -10.74 -2.47
C SER A 135 -6.92 -9.66 -3.55
N THR A 136 -6.25 -9.96 -4.65
CA THR A 136 -6.16 -9.06 -5.81
C THR A 136 -7.54 -8.64 -6.32
N LYS A 137 -8.52 -9.56 -6.34
CA LYS A 137 -9.91 -9.26 -6.75
C LYS A 137 -10.60 -8.29 -5.80
N GLU A 138 -10.45 -8.45 -4.49
CA GLU A 138 -11.02 -7.54 -3.49
C GLU A 138 -10.34 -6.17 -3.56
N THR A 139 -9.04 -6.13 -3.75
CA THR A 139 -8.29 -4.89 -3.95
C THR A 139 -8.80 -4.14 -5.17
N LEU A 140 -8.96 -4.82 -6.31
CA LEU A 140 -9.50 -4.22 -7.53
C LEU A 140 -10.88 -3.61 -7.29
N ARG A 141 -11.81 -4.37 -6.71
CA ARG A 141 -13.17 -3.89 -6.42
C ARG A 141 -13.18 -2.65 -5.52
N ARG A 142 -12.32 -2.64 -4.52
CA ARG A 142 -12.17 -1.51 -3.60
C ARG A 142 -11.67 -0.26 -4.31
N VAL A 143 -10.62 -0.40 -5.11
CA VAL A 143 -10.00 0.74 -5.80
C VAL A 143 -10.92 1.28 -6.89
N VAL A 144 -11.44 0.39 -7.74
CA VAL A 144 -12.40 0.78 -8.81
C VAL A 144 -13.68 1.34 -8.21
N GLY A 145 -14.23 0.71 -7.17
CA GLY A 145 -15.44 1.19 -6.51
C GLY A 145 -15.28 2.59 -5.92
N ALA A 146 -14.15 2.86 -5.26
CA ALA A 146 -13.82 4.19 -4.75
C ALA A 146 -13.66 5.23 -5.88
N HIS A 147 -12.98 4.85 -6.98
CA HIS A 147 -12.83 5.72 -8.14
C HIS A 147 -14.18 6.04 -8.78
N LEU A 148 -15.02 5.04 -9.06
CA LEU A 148 -16.34 5.26 -9.66
C LEU A 148 -17.27 6.10 -8.77
N MET A 149 -17.19 5.92 -7.45
CA MET A 149 -17.93 6.77 -6.52
C MET A 149 -17.48 8.23 -6.59
N GLU A 150 -16.19 8.48 -6.71
CA GLU A 150 -15.64 9.81 -6.93
C GLU A 150 -16.12 10.40 -8.27
N GLN A 151 -16.11 9.59 -9.36
CA GLN A 151 -16.60 10.03 -10.67
C GLN A 151 -18.11 10.35 -10.67
N TYR A 152 -18.89 9.69 -9.83
CA TYR A 152 -20.29 10.04 -9.62
C TYR A 152 -20.44 11.47 -9.06
N PHE A 153 -19.60 11.90 -8.12
CA PHE A 153 -19.63 13.27 -7.62
C PHE A 153 -19.11 14.26 -8.65
N VAL A 154 -18.06 13.94 -9.42
CA VAL A 154 -17.61 14.77 -10.56
C VAL A 154 -18.76 15.03 -11.53
N MET A 155 -19.54 14.01 -11.88
CA MET A 155 -20.73 14.14 -12.74
C MET A 155 -21.79 15.04 -12.09
N ARG A 156 -22.08 14.85 -10.81
CA ARG A 156 -23.08 15.66 -10.09
C ARG A 156 -22.73 17.15 -10.05
N ASP A 157 -21.43 17.44 -9.96
CA ASP A 157 -20.92 18.81 -9.90
C ASP A 157 -20.74 19.43 -11.31
N GLY A 158 -21.22 18.73 -12.36
CA GLY A 158 -21.19 19.20 -13.76
C GLY A 158 -19.86 18.99 -14.47
N GLY A 159 -18.94 18.22 -13.90
CA GLY A 159 -17.66 17.84 -14.51
C GLY A 159 -17.78 16.66 -15.48
N GLN A 160 -16.65 16.29 -16.07
CA GLN A 160 -16.54 15.14 -16.99
C GLN A 160 -16.02 13.91 -16.22
N PRO A 161 -16.86 12.91 -15.95
CA PRO A 161 -16.47 11.73 -15.22
C PRO A 161 -15.64 10.76 -16.06
N ASP A 162 -14.72 10.08 -15.42
CA ASP A 162 -13.86 9.02 -16.00
C ASP A 162 -14.52 7.64 -15.87
N TRP A 163 -15.61 7.41 -16.63
CA TRP A 163 -16.26 6.08 -16.63
C TRP A 163 -15.43 5.00 -17.31
N ALA A 164 -14.49 5.38 -18.18
CA ALA A 164 -13.61 4.48 -18.90
C ALA A 164 -12.40 4.02 -18.04
N LEU A 165 -12.22 4.56 -16.83
CA LEU A 165 -11.11 4.26 -15.92
C LEU A 165 -9.73 4.64 -16.50
N GLU A 166 -9.64 5.59 -17.44
CA GLU A 166 -8.39 6.01 -18.07
C GLU A 166 -7.45 6.64 -17.06
N ARG A 167 -7.94 7.56 -16.22
CA ARG A 167 -7.15 8.16 -15.13
C ARG A 167 -6.72 7.13 -14.09
N LEU A 168 -7.57 6.15 -13.80
CA LEU A 168 -7.21 5.07 -12.88
C LEU A 168 -6.09 4.21 -13.47
N SER A 169 -6.13 3.92 -14.77
CA SER A 169 -5.06 3.20 -15.47
C SER A 169 -3.74 3.97 -15.43
N GLU A 170 -3.75 5.29 -15.63
CA GLU A 170 -2.57 6.15 -15.49
C GLU A 170 -1.99 6.10 -14.08
N ILE A 171 -2.84 6.18 -13.05
CA ILE A 171 -2.42 6.05 -11.65
C ILE A 171 -1.67 4.73 -11.41
N PHE A 172 -2.21 3.61 -11.89
CA PHE A 172 -1.53 2.32 -11.76
C PHE A 172 -0.22 2.25 -12.52
N SER A 173 -0.13 2.89 -13.69
CA SER A 173 1.12 2.98 -14.44
C SER A 173 2.20 3.75 -13.66
N HIS A 174 1.85 4.87 -13.06
CA HIS A 174 2.75 5.63 -12.20
C HIS A 174 3.17 4.84 -10.95
N LEU A 175 2.23 4.15 -10.30
CA LEU A 175 2.53 3.31 -9.14
C LEU A 175 3.45 2.13 -9.50
N ALA A 176 3.27 1.52 -10.67
CA ALA A 176 4.15 0.45 -11.13
C ALA A 176 5.59 0.93 -11.35
N GLN A 177 5.77 2.13 -11.92
CA GLN A 177 7.09 2.75 -12.09
C GLN A 177 7.74 3.09 -10.73
N LEU A 178 6.98 3.68 -9.81
CA LEU A 178 7.42 3.97 -8.46
C LEU A 178 7.91 2.69 -7.77
N ASN A 179 7.13 1.63 -7.87
CA ASN A 179 7.42 0.34 -7.27
C ASN A 179 8.72 -0.28 -7.83
N GLN A 180 8.95 -0.19 -9.15
CA GLN A 180 10.21 -0.65 -9.76
C GLN A 180 11.42 0.11 -9.22
N ASN A 181 11.33 1.42 -9.11
CA ASN A 181 12.41 2.25 -8.59
C ASN A 181 12.68 1.93 -7.12
N PHE A 182 11.60 1.76 -6.34
CA PHE A 182 11.70 1.43 -4.93
C PHE A 182 12.32 0.04 -4.69
N ALA A 183 11.93 -0.98 -5.48
CA ALA A 183 12.51 -2.31 -5.40
C ALA A 183 14.03 -2.32 -5.66
N ARG A 184 14.50 -1.49 -6.61
CA ARG A 184 15.96 -1.34 -6.86
C ARG A 184 16.70 -0.75 -5.68
N ARG A 185 16.10 0.18 -4.95
CA ARG A 185 16.70 0.77 -3.73
C ARG A 185 16.87 -0.23 -2.61
N LEU A 186 15.96 -1.21 -2.52
CA LEU A 186 15.94 -2.21 -1.46
C LEU A 186 16.87 -3.41 -1.71
N GLN A 187 17.47 -3.51 -2.91
CA GLN A 187 18.37 -4.63 -3.21
C GLN A 187 19.58 -4.66 -2.27
N GLY A 188 19.75 -5.77 -1.56
CA GLY A 188 20.88 -5.99 -0.66
C GLY A 188 20.76 -5.34 0.72
N THR A 189 19.61 -4.75 1.07
CA THR A 189 19.40 -4.09 2.37
C THR A 189 18.93 -5.01 3.48
N MET A 190 18.51 -6.23 3.17
CA MET A 190 17.89 -7.16 4.12
C MET A 190 18.62 -8.51 4.18
N GLU A 191 18.69 -9.11 5.38
CA GLU A 191 19.31 -10.40 5.61
C GLU A 191 18.40 -11.57 5.19
N LYS A 192 17.09 -11.42 5.35
CA LYS A 192 16.06 -12.42 5.04
C LYS A 192 14.99 -11.86 4.11
N ASP A 193 14.10 -12.72 3.66
CA ASP A 193 13.21 -12.46 2.54
C ASP A 193 11.79 -11.98 2.89
N ALA A 194 11.40 -11.91 4.17
CA ALA A 194 10.04 -11.60 4.58
C ALA A 194 9.56 -10.25 4.04
N VAL A 195 10.33 -9.19 4.25
CA VAL A 195 9.98 -7.84 3.80
C VAL A 195 10.10 -7.72 2.28
N THR A 196 11.16 -8.30 1.69
CA THR A 196 11.35 -8.31 0.24
C THR A 196 10.17 -8.96 -0.48
N ASN A 197 9.74 -10.14 -0.04
CA ASN A 197 8.63 -10.86 -0.67
C ASN A 197 7.31 -10.12 -0.49
N ALA A 198 7.07 -9.49 0.67
CA ALA A 198 5.89 -8.67 0.90
C ALA A 198 5.84 -7.47 -0.05
N ILE A 199 6.96 -6.78 -0.26
CA ILE A 199 7.09 -5.63 -1.18
C ILE A 199 6.90 -6.09 -2.62
N LEU A 200 7.52 -7.19 -3.04
CA LEU A 200 7.36 -7.75 -4.38
C LEU A 200 5.91 -8.16 -4.66
N GLY A 201 5.22 -8.75 -3.68
CA GLY A 201 3.80 -9.07 -3.78
C GLY A 201 2.92 -7.82 -3.98
N PHE A 202 3.21 -6.74 -3.25
CA PHE A 202 2.54 -5.46 -3.42
C PHE A 202 2.77 -4.88 -4.83
N PHE A 203 4.01 -4.94 -5.33
CA PHE A 203 4.35 -4.47 -6.67
C PHE A 203 3.73 -5.32 -7.78
N ALA A 204 3.65 -6.63 -7.59
CA ALA A 204 3.00 -7.53 -8.55
C ALA A 204 1.52 -7.15 -8.76
N THR A 205 0.80 -6.81 -7.70
CA THR A 205 -0.61 -6.38 -7.76
C THR A 205 -0.76 -5.08 -8.56
N THR A 206 0.06 -4.07 -8.29
CA THR A 206 0.00 -2.79 -9.03
C THR A 206 0.42 -2.94 -10.50
N SER A 207 1.41 -3.79 -10.78
CA SER A 207 1.84 -4.09 -12.15
C SER A 207 0.77 -4.84 -12.93
N LEU A 208 0.06 -5.77 -12.32
CA LEU A 208 -1.05 -6.47 -12.94
C LEU A 208 -2.16 -5.49 -13.36
N PHE A 209 -2.54 -4.56 -12.49
CA PHE A 209 -3.57 -3.56 -12.81
C PHE A 209 -3.09 -2.57 -13.87
N SER A 210 -1.82 -2.15 -13.82
CA SER A 210 -1.23 -1.31 -14.85
C SER A 210 -1.22 -1.98 -16.22
N ALA A 211 -0.91 -3.28 -16.27
CA ALA A 211 -0.78 -4.00 -17.54
C ALA A 211 -2.14 -4.36 -18.18
N ASN A 212 -3.18 -4.64 -17.38
CA ASN A 212 -4.44 -5.20 -17.88
C ASN A 212 -5.66 -4.86 -17.00
N LEU A 213 -5.88 -3.58 -16.71
CA LEU A 213 -7.05 -3.17 -15.93
C LEU A 213 -8.37 -3.57 -16.60
N SER A 214 -8.48 -3.40 -17.92
CA SER A 214 -9.69 -3.74 -18.69
C SER A 214 -10.01 -5.22 -18.58
N GLY A 215 -9.04 -6.12 -18.83
CA GLY A 215 -9.25 -7.56 -18.71
C GLY A 215 -9.60 -8.03 -17.29
N GLU A 216 -9.06 -7.36 -16.26
CA GLU A 216 -9.48 -7.62 -14.89
C GLU A 216 -10.93 -7.16 -14.63
N MET A 217 -11.36 -6.07 -15.25
CA MET A 217 -12.76 -5.61 -15.19
C MET A 217 -13.70 -6.57 -15.91
N ASP A 218 -13.31 -7.11 -17.07
CA ASP A 218 -14.13 -8.10 -17.80
C ASP A 218 -14.33 -9.38 -16.97
N ARG A 219 -13.29 -9.83 -16.26
CA ARG A 219 -13.43 -10.94 -15.29
C ARG A 219 -14.40 -10.61 -14.16
N GLN A 220 -14.39 -9.36 -13.66
CA GLN A 220 -15.34 -8.93 -12.62
C GLN A 220 -16.76 -8.85 -13.17
N ARG A 221 -16.94 -8.43 -14.43
CA ARG A 221 -18.24 -8.39 -15.11
C ARG A 221 -18.90 -9.78 -15.14
N ALA A 222 -18.16 -10.79 -15.62
CA ALA A 222 -18.65 -12.15 -15.66
C ALA A 222 -19.14 -12.64 -14.28
N TYR A 223 -18.39 -12.31 -13.22
CA TYR A 223 -18.76 -12.66 -11.86
C TYR A 223 -20.00 -11.89 -11.35
N LEU A 224 -20.08 -10.58 -11.62
CA LEU A 224 -21.16 -9.72 -11.11
C LEU A 224 -22.49 -9.94 -11.83
N LEU A 225 -22.44 -10.27 -13.13
CA LEU A 225 -23.61 -10.42 -13.97
C LEU A 225 -23.99 -11.89 -14.22
N ASN A 226 -23.27 -12.84 -13.60
CA ASN A 226 -23.43 -14.29 -13.83
C ASN A 226 -23.33 -14.67 -15.33
N GLU A 227 -22.46 -13.99 -16.07
CA GLU A 227 -22.17 -14.27 -17.47
C GLU A 227 -21.04 -15.31 -17.56
N PRO A 228 -20.96 -16.12 -18.64
CA PRO A 228 -19.80 -16.98 -18.87
C PRO A 228 -18.55 -16.14 -19.03
N LEU A 229 -17.41 -16.62 -18.53
CA LEU A 229 -16.11 -16.00 -18.80
C LEU A 229 -15.88 -16.04 -20.32
N VAL A 230 -15.62 -14.87 -20.90
CA VAL A 230 -15.19 -14.76 -22.30
C VAL A 230 -13.69 -15.06 -22.31
N ASP A 231 -13.27 -16.09 -23.05
CA ASP A 231 -11.88 -16.52 -23.20
C ASP A 231 -11.03 -15.46 -23.92
#